data_0eb84a35ffde73913c514f59317ce611
#
_entry.id   0eb84a35ffde73913c514f59317ce611
#
_cell.length_a   1.000
_cell.length_b   1.000
_cell.length_c   1.000
_cell.angle_alpha   90.00
_cell.angle_beta   90.00
_cell.angle_gamma   90.00
#
_symmetry.space_group_name_H-M   'P 1'
#
loop_
_entity.id
_entity.type
_entity.pdbx_description
1 polymer ?
#
loop_
_entity_poly.entity_id
_entity_poly.type
_entity_poly.pdbx_seq_one_letter_code
_entity_poly.pdbx_strand_id
1 'polypeptide(L)'
;MKMKKITSKLIPAIPVLAILWSMMFSPSCANTTTPPSGGKKDTIPPLITDIRPLPGTVNVPVHNAKITITFNEYVTVKDPKGIFLSPPLEKTPKYKIRGKSVVVYFESDLQENTTYTLDLTGAIADNNEGNMFPGYTLMFSTGEK
;
A
#
# COMPACT_ATOMS: atom_id res chain seq x y z
N MET A 1 -42.88 -4.08 75.51
CA MET A 1 -42.34 -4.85 74.38
C MET A 1 -42.17 -3.88 73.18
N LYS A 2 -40.94 -3.46 72.83
CA LYS A 2 -40.64 -2.44 71.83
C LYS A 2 -40.52 -3.09 70.49
N MET A 3 -41.43 -2.85 69.55
CA MET A 3 -41.32 -3.23 68.16
C MET A 3 -40.33 -2.30 67.42
N LYS A 4 -39.19 -2.83 66.98
CA LYS A 4 -38.21 -2.13 66.18
C LYS A 4 -38.75 -1.95 64.77
N LYS A 5 -38.85 -0.67 64.30
CA LYS A 5 -39.13 -0.31 62.89
C LYS A 5 -37.95 -0.71 62.02
N ILE A 6 -38.15 -1.73 61.18
CA ILE A 6 -37.18 -2.15 60.14
C ILE A 6 -37.79 -1.87 58.77
N THR A 7 -38.00 -0.61 58.41
CA THR A 7 -38.64 -0.29 57.10
C THR A 7 -38.02 0.89 56.34
N SER A 8 -36.79 1.36 56.68
CA SER A 8 -36.35 2.59 56.05
C SER A 8 -35.12 2.46 55.12
N LYS A 9 -34.59 1.26 54.86
CA LYS A 9 -33.36 1.13 54.02
C LYS A 9 -33.53 0.39 52.67
N LEU A 10 -34.73 -0.16 52.39
CA LEU A 10 -34.95 -0.87 51.13
C LEU A 10 -35.58 -0.02 50.01
N ILE A 11 -36.11 1.18 50.33
CA ILE A 11 -36.85 2.02 49.37
C ILE A 11 -35.95 2.64 48.29
N PRO A 12 -34.67 3.04 48.51
CA PRO A 12 -33.86 3.60 47.42
C PRO A 12 -33.22 2.56 46.49
N ALA A 13 -33.22 1.28 46.82
CA ALA A 13 -32.60 0.22 46.00
C ALA A 13 -33.47 -0.18 44.77
N ILE A 14 -34.78 -0.08 44.90
CA ILE A 14 -35.73 -0.46 43.82
C ILE A 14 -35.61 0.44 42.58
N PRO A 15 -35.59 1.78 42.70
CA PRO A 15 -35.46 2.64 41.51
C PRO A 15 -34.08 2.52 40.84
N VAL A 16 -33.00 2.28 41.60
CA VAL A 16 -31.66 2.08 41.02
C VAL A 16 -31.61 0.77 40.23
N LEU A 17 -32.22 -0.30 40.74
CA LEU A 17 -32.29 -1.58 40.04
C LEU A 17 -33.13 -1.49 38.75
N ALA A 18 -34.25 -0.72 38.79
CA ALA A 18 -35.08 -0.48 37.63
C ALA A 18 -34.37 0.34 36.53
N ILE A 19 -33.56 1.31 36.91
CA ILE A 19 -32.75 2.10 35.97
C ILE A 19 -31.66 1.24 35.30
N LEU A 20 -30.95 0.40 36.10
CA LEU A 20 -29.97 -0.55 35.54
C LEU A 20 -30.63 -1.55 34.57
N TRP A 21 -31.80 -2.04 34.88
CA TRP A 21 -32.52 -2.96 33.99
C TRP A 21 -32.98 -2.30 32.71
N SER A 22 -33.44 -1.06 32.77
CA SER A 22 -33.84 -0.27 31.57
C SER A 22 -32.67 -0.04 30.60
N MET A 23 -31.43 0.09 31.07
CA MET A 23 -30.24 0.23 30.23
C MET A 23 -29.84 -1.04 29.47
N MET A 24 -30.25 -2.23 29.95
CA MET A 24 -29.97 -3.50 29.27
C MET A 24 -30.89 -3.77 28.07
N PHE A 25 -32.00 -3.07 27.93
CA PHE A 25 -32.98 -3.26 26.87
C PHE A 25 -33.01 -2.10 25.85
N SER A 26 -31.95 -1.28 25.79
CA SER A 26 -31.83 -0.29 24.73
C SER A 26 -31.54 -1.00 23.39
N PRO A 27 -32.49 -1.14 22.47
CA PRO A 27 -32.21 -1.69 21.16
C PRO A 27 -31.27 -0.72 20.45
N SER A 28 -30.00 -1.12 20.31
CA SER A 28 -29.06 -0.44 19.44
C SER A 28 -29.48 -0.76 18.00
N CYS A 29 -30.33 0.08 17.43
CA CYS A 29 -30.64 0.03 16.01
C CYS A 29 -29.41 0.50 15.22
N ALA A 30 -28.43 -0.39 15.06
CA ALA A 30 -27.47 -0.25 13.98
C ALA A 30 -28.25 -0.51 12.69
N ASN A 31 -28.51 0.54 11.92
CA ASN A 31 -29.14 0.40 10.61
C ASN A 31 -28.15 -0.27 9.65
N THR A 32 -28.21 -1.62 9.57
CA THR A 32 -27.33 -2.45 8.75
C THR A 32 -27.95 -2.79 7.39
N THR A 33 -29.06 -2.13 7.02
CA THR A 33 -29.83 -2.51 5.83
C THR A 33 -29.22 -2.04 4.51
N THR A 34 -28.24 -1.14 4.53
CA THR A 34 -27.50 -0.76 3.32
C THR A 34 -26.03 -0.59 3.71
N PRO A 35 -25.15 -1.54 3.32
CA PRO A 35 -23.73 -1.28 3.42
C PRO A 35 -23.41 -0.01 2.59
N PRO A 36 -22.46 0.84 3.04
CA PRO A 36 -22.06 2.01 2.27
C PRO A 36 -21.65 1.53 0.88
N SER A 37 -22.42 1.95 -0.14
CA SER A 37 -22.02 1.72 -1.53
C SER A 37 -20.78 2.56 -1.76
N GLY A 38 -19.66 1.92 -1.96
CA GLY A 38 -18.43 2.58 -2.40
C GLY A 38 -18.71 3.44 -3.63
N GLY A 39 -17.92 4.49 -3.85
CA GLY A 39 -17.95 5.29 -5.08
C GLY A 39 -17.79 4.41 -6.33
N LYS A 40 -17.86 5.03 -7.50
CA LYS A 40 -17.54 4.31 -8.75
C LYS A 40 -16.14 3.70 -8.64
N LYS A 41 -16.04 2.41 -9.00
CA LYS A 41 -14.75 1.73 -9.05
C LYS A 41 -13.82 2.48 -10.02
N ASP A 42 -12.60 2.81 -9.57
CA ASP A 42 -11.58 3.36 -10.45
C ASP A 42 -11.10 2.27 -11.41
N THR A 43 -10.98 2.63 -12.68
CA THR A 43 -10.49 1.76 -13.75
C THR A 43 -9.25 2.33 -14.45
N ILE A 44 -8.69 3.43 -13.89
CA ILE A 44 -7.54 4.10 -14.46
C ILE A 44 -6.26 3.44 -13.92
N PRO A 45 -5.36 2.96 -14.79
CA PRO A 45 -4.09 2.43 -14.35
C PRO A 45 -3.19 3.52 -13.73
N PRO A 46 -2.26 3.15 -12.84
CA PRO A 46 -1.30 4.09 -12.29
C PRO A 46 -0.42 4.70 -13.38
N LEU A 47 -0.09 5.98 -13.23
CA LEU A 47 0.74 6.75 -14.15
C LEU A 47 2.05 7.13 -13.49
N ILE A 48 3.17 7.05 -14.24
CA ILE A 48 4.47 7.50 -13.76
C ILE A 48 4.49 9.04 -13.70
N THR A 49 4.95 9.58 -12.59
CA THR A 49 5.11 11.02 -12.36
C THR A 49 6.57 11.45 -12.26
N ASP A 50 7.49 10.56 -11.85
CA ASP A 50 8.92 10.83 -11.79
C ASP A 50 9.73 9.52 -11.92
N ILE A 51 10.91 9.61 -12.56
CA ILE A 51 11.87 8.51 -12.66
C ILE A 51 13.25 9.04 -12.33
N ARG A 52 13.99 8.31 -11.48
CA ARG A 52 15.36 8.62 -11.09
C ARG A 52 16.25 7.37 -11.17
N PRO A 53 17.36 7.39 -11.95
CA PRO A 53 17.80 8.44 -12.85
C PRO A 53 16.82 8.65 -14.01
N LEU A 54 16.92 9.80 -14.69
CA LEU A 54 16.09 10.09 -15.85
C LEU A 54 16.36 9.09 -16.99
N PRO A 55 15.36 8.81 -17.85
CA PRO A 55 15.56 7.97 -19.02
C PRO A 55 16.71 8.48 -19.89
N GLY A 56 17.58 7.58 -20.34
CA GLY A 56 18.75 7.93 -21.14
C GLY A 56 19.92 8.50 -20.36
N THR A 57 19.88 8.49 -19.01
CA THR A 57 21.03 8.93 -18.19
C THR A 57 22.24 8.05 -18.48
N VAL A 58 23.39 8.69 -18.71
CA VAL A 58 24.70 8.07 -18.87
C VAL A 58 25.52 8.22 -17.58
N ASN A 59 26.64 7.49 -17.48
CA ASN A 59 27.54 7.50 -16.33
C ASN A 59 26.80 7.15 -14.99
N VAL A 60 25.81 6.27 -15.06
CA VAL A 60 25.16 5.74 -13.85
C VAL A 60 26.19 4.96 -13.04
N PRO A 61 26.29 5.17 -11.72
CA PRO A 61 27.25 4.44 -10.88
C PRO A 61 27.12 2.93 -11.00
N VAL A 62 28.24 2.24 -11.17
CA VAL A 62 28.29 0.77 -11.25
C VAL A 62 27.88 0.13 -9.92
N HIS A 63 28.33 0.71 -8.79
CA HIS A 63 28.05 0.21 -7.46
C HIS A 63 26.80 0.81 -6.85
N ASN A 64 26.03 -0.01 -6.12
CA ASN A 64 24.83 0.44 -5.41
C ASN A 64 23.81 1.19 -6.27
N ALA A 65 23.77 0.90 -7.56
CA ALA A 65 22.82 1.51 -8.48
C ALA A 65 21.37 1.21 -8.04
N LYS A 66 20.53 2.21 -8.17
CA LYS A 66 19.10 2.11 -7.88
C LYS A 66 18.30 2.96 -8.84
N ILE A 67 17.11 2.50 -9.16
CA ILE A 67 16.16 3.22 -10.00
C ILE A 67 14.89 3.42 -9.16
N THR A 68 14.43 4.65 -9.07
CA THR A 68 13.20 5.03 -8.36
C THR A 68 12.17 5.46 -9.38
N ILE A 69 11.03 4.80 -9.38
CA ILE A 69 9.88 5.12 -10.23
C ILE A 69 8.75 5.55 -9.30
N THR A 70 8.25 6.77 -9.47
CA THR A 70 7.16 7.35 -8.67
C THR A 70 5.90 7.44 -9.50
N PHE A 71 4.78 7.07 -8.89
CA PHE A 71 3.46 7.05 -9.50
C PHE A 71 2.55 8.14 -8.91
N ASN A 72 1.46 8.44 -9.60
CA ASN A 72 0.41 9.35 -9.11
C ASN A 72 -0.35 8.78 -7.91
N GLU A 73 -0.31 7.46 -7.69
CA GLU A 73 -1.04 6.73 -6.65
C GLU A 73 -0.20 5.63 -6.00
N TYR A 74 -0.74 4.99 -4.96
CA TYR A 74 -0.09 3.85 -4.31
C TYR A 74 -0.15 2.62 -5.20
N VAL A 75 1.01 1.96 -5.36
CA VAL A 75 1.17 0.80 -6.24
C VAL A 75 1.67 -0.41 -5.46
N THR A 76 1.45 -1.58 -6.04
CA THR A 76 1.98 -2.86 -5.58
C THR A 76 2.67 -3.60 -6.72
N VAL A 77 3.66 -4.42 -6.41
CA VAL A 77 4.28 -5.33 -7.39
C VAL A 77 3.50 -6.64 -7.38
N LYS A 78 2.79 -6.92 -8.46
CA LYS A 78 1.99 -8.15 -8.63
C LYS A 78 2.84 -9.30 -9.14
N ASP A 79 3.71 -9.02 -10.11
CA ASP A 79 4.65 -10.02 -10.63
C ASP A 79 6.09 -9.49 -10.56
N PRO A 80 6.88 -9.95 -9.57
CA PRO A 80 8.29 -9.57 -9.47
C PRO A 80 9.15 -9.96 -10.69
N LYS A 81 8.74 -10.99 -11.45
CA LYS A 81 9.47 -11.44 -12.65
C LYS A 81 9.30 -10.47 -13.82
N GLY A 82 8.25 -9.66 -13.79
CA GLY A 82 8.04 -8.57 -14.74
C GLY A 82 9.02 -7.38 -14.55
N ILE A 83 9.79 -7.36 -13.45
CA ILE A 83 10.90 -6.42 -13.28
C ILE A 83 12.16 -7.07 -13.86
N PHE A 84 12.45 -6.77 -15.11
CA PHE A 84 13.51 -7.42 -15.88
C PHE A 84 14.58 -6.43 -16.32
N LEU A 85 15.85 -6.77 -16.12
CA LEU A 85 17.01 -6.00 -16.56
C LEU A 85 17.72 -6.71 -17.72
N SER A 86 18.03 -5.98 -18.77
CA SER A 86 18.82 -6.47 -19.91
C SER A 86 20.00 -5.52 -20.19
N PRO A 87 21.22 -6.02 -20.34
CA PRO A 87 21.65 -7.39 -20.11
C PRO A 87 21.41 -7.86 -18.66
N PRO A 88 21.19 -9.17 -18.44
CA PRO A 88 20.94 -9.70 -17.13
C PRO A 88 22.20 -9.64 -16.23
N LEU A 89 21.98 -9.46 -14.93
CA LEU A 89 23.01 -9.58 -13.92
C LEU A 89 23.03 -11.00 -13.33
N GLU A 90 24.08 -11.31 -12.57
CA GLU A 90 24.19 -12.59 -11.84
C GLU A 90 22.99 -12.79 -10.89
N LYS A 91 22.55 -11.72 -10.23
CA LYS A 91 21.36 -11.71 -9.38
C LYS A 91 20.26 -10.89 -10.00
N THR A 92 19.04 -11.40 -9.92
CA THR A 92 17.84 -10.66 -10.37
C THR A 92 17.65 -9.36 -9.61
N PRO A 93 17.13 -8.30 -10.26
CA PRO A 93 16.80 -7.07 -9.58
C PRO A 93 15.88 -7.30 -8.37
N LYS A 94 16.10 -6.53 -7.32
CA LYS A 94 15.24 -6.48 -6.13
C LYS A 94 14.46 -5.18 -6.12
N TYR A 95 13.36 -5.14 -5.39
CA TYR A 95 12.56 -3.93 -5.26
C TYR A 95 12.10 -3.68 -3.82
N LYS A 96 11.80 -2.42 -3.53
CA LYS A 96 11.12 -1.96 -2.31
C LYS A 96 10.06 -0.93 -2.67
N ILE A 97 8.91 -0.98 -2.02
CA ILE A 97 7.89 0.03 -2.16
C ILE A 97 8.09 1.08 -1.07
N ARG A 98 8.09 2.35 -1.44
CA ARG A 98 8.18 3.51 -0.54
C ARG A 98 7.11 4.53 -0.91
N GLY A 99 6.00 4.52 -0.18
CA GLY A 99 4.83 5.34 -0.50
C GLY A 99 4.32 5.03 -1.90
N LYS A 100 4.32 6.01 -2.79
CA LYS A 100 3.91 5.89 -4.20
C LYS A 100 5.06 5.48 -5.13
N SER A 101 6.24 5.11 -4.60
CA SER A 101 7.41 4.82 -5.41
C SER A 101 7.82 3.34 -5.30
N VAL A 102 8.22 2.78 -6.43
CA VAL A 102 8.93 1.51 -6.52
C VAL A 102 10.42 1.82 -6.69
N VAL A 103 11.24 1.32 -5.77
CA VAL A 103 12.70 1.45 -5.84
C VAL A 103 13.26 0.10 -6.25
N VAL A 104 13.78 0.01 -7.47
CA VAL A 104 14.52 -1.15 -7.96
C VAL A 104 16.00 -0.96 -7.62
N TYR A 105 16.63 -1.99 -7.09
CA TYR A 105 18.05 -1.98 -6.73
C TYR A 105 18.72 -3.31 -7.11
N PHE A 106 20.03 -3.25 -7.29
CA PHE A 106 20.82 -4.37 -7.76
C PHE A 106 21.77 -4.83 -6.66
N GLU A 107 21.75 -6.13 -6.37
CA GLU A 107 22.66 -6.75 -5.37
C GLU A 107 24.03 -7.12 -5.98
N SER A 108 24.11 -7.18 -7.30
CA SER A 108 25.35 -7.31 -8.05
C SER A 108 25.67 -5.96 -8.69
N ASP A 109 26.96 -5.66 -8.82
CA ASP A 109 27.41 -4.47 -9.52
C ASP A 109 26.99 -4.52 -11.00
N LEU A 110 26.71 -3.36 -11.56
CA LEU A 110 26.51 -3.21 -12.99
C LEU A 110 27.87 -3.39 -13.73
N GLN A 111 27.83 -3.77 -14.97
CA GLN A 111 29.03 -3.79 -15.80
C GLN A 111 29.37 -2.37 -16.25
N GLU A 112 30.67 -2.04 -16.33
CA GLU A 112 31.14 -0.78 -16.87
C GLU A 112 30.80 -0.65 -18.36
N ASN A 113 30.70 0.58 -18.83
CA ASN A 113 30.48 0.94 -20.25
C ASN A 113 29.34 0.15 -20.91
N THR A 114 28.28 -0.14 -20.16
CA THR A 114 27.18 -0.98 -20.59
C THR A 114 25.86 -0.22 -20.54
N THR A 115 25.08 -0.32 -21.61
CA THR A 115 23.72 0.20 -21.67
C THR A 115 22.74 -0.86 -21.18
N TYR A 116 21.93 -0.48 -20.22
CA TYR A 116 20.91 -1.32 -19.61
C TYR A 116 19.51 -0.89 -19.98
N THR A 117 18.62 -1.84 -20.08
CA THR A 117 17.18 -1.65 -20.24
C THR A 117 16.47 -2.32 -19.08
N LEU A 118 15.74 -1.52 -18.29
CA LEU A 118 14.86 -2.03 -17.24
C LEU A 118 13.42 -2.04 -17.75
N ASP A 119 12.82 -3.21 -17.82
CA ASP A 119 11.42 -3.40 -18.20
C ASP A 119 10.55 -3.62 -16.94
N LEU A 120 9.37 -3.01 -16.94
CA LEU A 120 8.38 -3.08 -15.87
C LEU A 120 7.02 -3.59 -16.37
N THR A 121 6.99 -4.16 -17.57
CA THR A 121 5.74 -4.62 -18.19
C THR A 121 5.08 -5.73 -17.38
N GLY A 122 3.82 -5.55 -17.03
CA GLY A 122 3.05 -6.55 -16.28
C GLY A 122 3.46 -6.72 -14.80
N ALA A 123 4.42 -5.91 -14.31
CA ALA A 123 4.96 -6.06 -12.96
C ALA A 123 4.10 -5.36 -11.89
N ILE A 124 3.50 -4.22 -12.21
CA ILE A 124 2.97 -3.26 -11.25
C ILE A 124 1.46 -3.07 -11.46
N ALA A 125 0.73 -2.88 -10.37
CA ALA A 125 -0.68 -2.48 -10.39
C ALA A 125 -0.95 -1.44 -9.30
N ASP A 126 -2.07 -0.72 -9.38
CA ASP A 126 -2.53 0.06 -8.26
C ASP A 126 -2.84 -0.83 -7.03
N ASN A 127 -2.79 -0.22 -5.86
CA ASN A 127 -2.95 -0.95 -4.60
C ASN A 127 -4.42 -1.19 -4.23
N ASN A 128 -5.35 -0.41 -4.77
CA ASN A 128 -6.76 -0.43 -4.37
C ASN A 128 -7.59 -1.36 -5.26
N GLU A 129 -7.68 -1.07 -6.55
CA GLU A 129 -8.55 -1.76 -7.50
C GLU A 129 -7.81 -2.87 -8.25
N GLY A 130 -6.48 -2.82 -8.27
CA GLY A 130 -5.63 -3.79 -8.97
C GLY A 130 -5.51 -3.53 -10.47
N ASN A 131 -5.76 -2.28 -10.93
CA ASN A 131 -5.58 -1.91 -12.33
C ASN A 131 -4.10 -2.03 -12.71
N MET A 132 -3.82 -2.82 -13.73
CA MET A 132 -2.45 -3.10 -14.15
C MET A 132 -1.82 -1.90 -14.84
N PHE A 133 -0.61 -1.53 -14.40
CA PHE A 133 0.24 -0.59 -15.10
C PHE A 133 0.59 -1.16 -16.47
N PRO A 134 0.41 -0.41 -17.58
CA PRO A 134 0.65 -0.92 -18.94
C PRO A 134 2.09 -1.38 -19.19
N GLY A 135 3.02 -0.85 -18.38
CA GLY A 135 4.45 -1.13 -18.49
C GLY A 135 5.22 0.10 -18.91
N TYR A 136 6.53 0.03 -18.70
CA TYR A 136 7.49 1.04 -19.10
C TYR A 136 8.86 0.42 -19.24
N THR A 137 9.59 0.82 -20.28
CA THR A 137 10.96 0.41 -20.52
C THR A 137 11.87 1.61 -20.32
N LEU A 138 12.75 1.54 -19.32
CA LEU A 138 13.75 2.55 -19.01
C LEU A 138 15.11 2.13 -19.55
N MET A 139 15.76 3.02 -20.30
CA MET A 139 17.14 2.84 -20.74
C MET A 139 18.08 3.76 -19.94
N PHE A 140 19.25 3.25 -19.55
CA PHE A 140 20.33 3.99 -18.91
C PHE A 140 21.68 3.33 -19.22
N SER A 141 22.79 4.06 -19.03
CA SER A 141 24.14 3.54 -19.31
C SER A 141 25.08 3.82 -18.14
N THR A 142 25.98 2.88 -17.89
CA THR A 142 27.13 3.06 -16.99
C THR A 142 28.34 3.71 -17.70
N GLY A 143 28.30 3.81 -19.02
CA GLY A 143 29.29 4.48 -19.84
C GLY A 143 28.81 5.85 -20.33
N GLU A 144 29.62 6.45 -21.22
CA GLU A 144 29.36 7.79 -21.81
C GLU A 144 28.34 7.76 -22.97
N LYS A 145 27.93 6.58 -23.41
CA LYS A 145 27.01 6.39 -24.54
C LYS A 145 25.92 5.38 -24.19
#